data_d391e4e3049b2b51b76dea67fa96173c
#
_entry.id   d391e4e3049b2b51b76dea67fa96173c
#
_cell.length_a   1.000
_cell.length_b   1.000
_cell.length_c   1.000
_cell.angle_alpha   90.00
_cell.angle_beta   90.00
_cell.angle_gamma   90.00
#
_symmetry.space_group_name_H-M   'P 1'
#
loop_
_entity.id
_entity.type
_entity.pdbx_description
1 polymer ?
#
loop_
_entity_poly.entity_id
_entity_poly.type
_entity_poly.pdbx_seq_one_letter_code
_entity_poly.pdbx_strand_id
1 'polypeptide(L)'
;MRAWWSTGVSLGVIAGGSVAELNETAASGLAAYYEYVAAQLHRWVHPLSNEQFWRKPYPHGNSIGHLVLHMTGNLSYYIGACVADTGYVRDRDREFTEKHPPTKEAALRAFDLTIEMVVATIRKQNAEDWGKAYSAEREPEAKDRFQIFVRCAGHAYHHVGQIVYLSRELART
;
A
#
# COMPACT_ATOMS: atom_id res chain seq x y z
N MET A 1 45.56 -43.91 -17.99
CA MET A 1 44.87 -42.89 -17.23
C MET A 1 43.73 -42.36 -18.08
N ARG A 2 42.47 -42.64 -17.67
CA ARG A 2 41.29 -42.31 -18.43
C ARG A 2 40.75 -40.95 -17.98
N ALA A 3 40.63 -40.00 -18.91
CA ALA A 3 39.94 -38.73 -18.70
C ALA A 3 38.41 -38.96 -18.76
N TRP A 4 37.77 -38.77 -17.64
CA TRP A 4 36.32 -38.62 -17.53
C TRP A 4 36.06 -37.13 -17.29
N TRP A 5 35.15 -36.54 -18.01
CA TRP A 5 34.30 -35.37 -17.85
C TRP A 5 34.11 -34.63 -19.17
N SER A 6 33.09 -35.06 -19.89
CA SER A 6 32.40 -34.22 -20.88
C SER A 6 30.96 -34.70 -21.00
N THR A 7 30.14 -34.40 -19.99
CA THR A 7 28.72 -34.35 -20.16
C THR A 7 28.33 -32.86 -20.24
N GLY A 8 28.18 -32.39 -21.46
CA GLY A 8 27.54 -31.09 -21.73
C GLY A 8 26.12 -31.14 -21.19
N VAL A 9 25.92 -30.52 -20.02
CA VAL A 9 24.57 -30.17 -19.57
C VAL A 9 24.12 -29.04 -20.48
N SER A 10 23.27 -29.37 -21.45
CA SER A 10 22.49 -28.39 -22.18
C SER A 10 21.62 -27.66 -21.15
N LEU A 11 22.04 -26.48 -20.74
CA LEU A 11 21.18 -25.53 -20.03
C LEU A 11 20.03 -25.21 -20.99
N GLY A 12 18.91 -25.90 -20.81
CA GLY A 12 17.67 -25.52 -21.48
C GLY A 12 17.41 -24.04 -21.15
N VAL A 13 17.42 -23.21 -22.19
CA VAL A 13 16.98 -21.85 -22.12
C VAL A 13 15.53 -21.90 -21.62
N ILE A 14 15.33 -21.61 -20.35
CA ILE A 14 14.01 -21.29 -19.83
C ILE A 14 13.59 -20.11 -20.68
N ALA A 15 12.53 -20.25 -21.47
CA ALA A 15 11.98 -19.15 -22.26
C ALA A 15 11.64 -18.03 -21.28
N GLY A 16 12.54 -17.07 -21.15
CA GLY A 16 12.36 -15.89 -20.33
C GLY A 16 11.24 -15.09 -20.95
N GLY A 17 10.19 -14.80 -20.17
CA GLY A 17 9.13 -13.91 -20.59
C GLY A 17 9.73 -12.57 -21.07
N SER A 18 9.07 -11.92 -22.00
CA SER A 18 9.50 -10.62 -22.52
C SER A 18 9.47 -9.58 -21.37
N VAL A 19 10.24 -8.49 -21.54
CA VAL A 19 10.19 -7.34 -20.60
C VAL A 19 8.76 -6.82 -20.44
N ALA A 20 7.95 -6.86 -21.50
CA ALA A 20 6.55 -6.47 -21.48
C ALA A 20 5.70 -7.40 -20.59
N GLU A 21 5.91 -8.71 -20.67
CA GLU A 21 5.20 -9.69 -19.81
C GLU A 21 5.61 -9.55 -18.36
N LEU A 22 6.88 -9.28 -18.05
CA LEU A 22 7.33 -9.02 -16.69
C LEU A 22 6.72 -7.72 -16.14
N ASN A 23 6.67 -6.67 -16.97
CA ASN A 23 6.03 -5.40 -16.60
C ASN A 23 4.55 -5.60 -16.26
N GLU A 24 3.82 -6.31 -17.10
CA GLU A 24 2.39 -6.62 -16.88
C GLU A 24 2.21 -7.46 -15.59
N THR A 25 3.04 -8.46 -15.38
CA THR A 25 3.01 -9.29 -14.18
C THR A 25 3.26 -8.46 -12.91
N ALA A 26 4.25 -7.56 -12.92
CA ALA A 26 4.56 -6.70 -11.79
C ALA A 26 3.43 -5.70 -11.52
N ALA A 27 2.90 -5.05 -12.56
CA ALA A 27 1.83 -4.08 -12.44
C ALA A 27 0.52 -4.73 -11.95
N SER A 28 0.12 -5.86 -12.56
CA SER A 28 -1.10 -6.56 -12.14
C SER A 28 -1.00 -7.13 -10.73
N GLY A 29 0.15 -7.70 -10.37
CA GLY A 29 0.39 -8.23 -9.03
C GLY A 29 0.35 -7.14 -7.93
N LEU A 30 1.00 -6.00 -8.17
CA LEU A 30 0.95 -4.87 -7.25
C LEU A 30 -0.47 -4.29 -7.14
N ALA A 31 -1.15 -4.05 -8.26
CA ALA A 31 -2.52 -3.54 -8.27
C ALA A 31 -3.46 -4.46 -7.47
N ALA A 32 -3.42 -5.76 -7.75
CA ALA A 32 -4.22 -6.76 -7.02
C ALA A 32 -3.91 -6.77 -5.51
N TYR A 33 -2.64 -6.54 -5.12
CA TYR A 33 -2.28 -6.49 -3.71
C TYR A 33 -2.86 -5.26 -3.01
N TYR A 34 -2.88 -4.08 -3.64
CA TYR A 34 -3.54 -2.90 -3.08
C TYR A 34 -5.06 -3.08 -2.96
N GLU A 35 -5.69 -3.68 -3.96
CA GLU A 35 -7.12 -4.04 -3.89
C GLU A 35 -7.40 -5.04 -2.75
N TYR A 36 -6.51 -6.02 -2.55
CA TYR A 36 -6.59 -6.96 -1.43
C TYR A 36 -6.46 -6.24 -0.07
N VAL A 37 -5.52 -5.30 0.08
CA VAL A 37 -5.35 -4.50 1.30
C VAL A 37 -6.63 -3.74 1.63
N ALA A 38 -7.25 -3.10 0.62
CA ALA A 38 -8.52 -2.40 0.79
C ALA A 38 -9.65 -3.37 1.22
N ALA A 39 -9.77 -4.51 0.57
CA ALA A 39 -10.75 -5.53 0.92
C ALA A 39 -10.58 -6.04 2.36
N GLN A 40 -9.33 -6.25 2.82
CA GLN A 40 -9.05 -6.63 4.22
C GLN A 40 -9.44 -5.52 5.20
N LEU A 41 -9.14 -4.27 4.91
CA LEU A 41 -9.58 -3.14 5.72
C LEU A 41 -11.09 -3.12 5.86
N HIS A 42 -11.84 -3.13 4.76
CA HIS A 42 -13.30 -3.13 4.76
C HIS A 42 -13.89 -4.30 5.55
N ARG A 43 -13.35 -5.51 5.37
CA ARG A 43 -13.78 -6.70 6.10
C ARG A 43 -13.81 -6.49 7.62
N TRP A 44 -12.80 -5.81 8.16
CA TRP A 44 -12.66 -5.62 9.60
C TRP A 44 -13.35 -4.36 10.12
N VAL A 45 -13.52 -3.35 9.28
CA VAL A 45 -14.12 -2.07 9.67
C VAL A 45 -15.62 -2.04 9.46
N HIS A 46 -16.15 -2.76 8.45
CA HIS A 46 -17.56 -2.73 8.10
C HIS A 46 -18.52 -3.03 9.29
N PRO A 47 -18.25 -4.01 10.17
CA PRO A 47 -19.14 -4.32 11.30
C PRO A 47 -19.17 -3.24 12.39
N LEU A 48 -18.23 -2.31 12.42
CA LEU A 48 -18.08 -1.34 13.50
C LEU A 48 -19.03 -0.14 13.30
N SER A 49 -19.57 0.37 14.42
CA SER A 49 -20.27 1.65 14.42
C SER A 49 -19.29 2.82 14.18
N ASN A 50 -19.84 4.02 13.84
CA ASN A 50 -19.02 5.22 13.73
C ASN A 50 -18.29 5.56 15.04
N GLU A 51 -18.94 5.36 16.18
CA GLU A 51 -18.34 5.56 17.50
C GLU A 51 -17.18 4.59 17.74
N GLN A 52 -17.36 3.29 17.48
CA GLN A 52 -16.30 2.29 17.59
C GLN A 52 -15.12 2.59 16.66
N PHE A 53 -15.39 3.05 15.44
CA PHE A 53 -14.36 3.40 14.47
C PHE A 53 -13.42 4.52 14.96
N TRP A 54 -13.96 5.52 15.70
CA TRP A 54 -13.17 6.64 16.24
C TRP A 54 -12.71 6.44 17.67
N ARG A 55 -13.22 5.44 18.39
CA ARG A 55 -12.82 5.16 19.77
C ARG A 55 -11.39 4.66 19.84
N LYS A 56 -10.61 5.23 20.75
CA LYS A 56 -9.28 4.73 21.12
C LYS A 56 -9.43 3.70 22.24
N PRO A 57 -9.22 2.40 21.98
CA PRO A 57 -9.35 1.39 23.04
C PRO A 57 -8.24 1.46 24.09
N TYR A 58 -7.11 2.09 23.72
CA TYR A 58 -5.96 2.27 24.60
C TYR A 58 -5.53 3.74 24.66
N PRO A 59 -5.14 4.28 25.85
CA PRO A 59 -4.78 5.69 26.01
C PRO A 59 -3.63 6.16 25.11
N HIS A 60 -2.69 5.27 24.82
CA HIS A 60 -1.49 5.54 24.04
C HIS A 60 -1.59 5.10 22.57
N GLY A 61 -2.75 4.54 22.18
CA GLY A 61 -2.96 4.03 20.82
C GLY A 61 -3.70 4.99 19.89
N ASN A 62 -3.78 4.61 18.64
CA ASN A 62 -4.62 5.25 17.65
C ASN A 62 -5.99 4.57 17.56
N SER A 63 -7.03 5.32 17.15
CA SER A 63 -8.27 4.70 16.71
C SER A 63 -8.10 4.11 15.30
N ILE A 64 -9.04 3.24 14.91
CA ILE A 64 -9.09 2.73 13.54
C ILE A 64 -9.23 3.90 12.54
N GLY A 65 -10.08 4.89 12.86
CA GLY A 65 -10.25 6.07 12.02
C GLY A 65 -8.95 6.84 11.78
N HIS A 66 -8.13 7.03 12.83
CA HIS A 66 -6.81 7.67 12.65
C HIS A 66 -5.86 6.83 11.77
N LEU A 67 -5.90 5.51 11.88
CA LEU A 67 -5.09 4.65 10.99
C LEU A 67 -5.57 4.72 9.54
N VAL A 68 -6.87 4.82 9.30
CA VAL A 68 -7.43 5.02 7.94
C VAL A 68 -7.03 6.38 7.38
N LEU A 69 -7.15 7.46 8.14
CA LEU A 69 -6.66 8.78 7.71
C LEU A 69 -5.16 8.74 7.40
N HIS A 70 -4.39 8.07 8.25
CA HIS A 70 -2.95 7.92 8.06
C HIS A 70 -2.58 7.16 6.79
N MET A 71 -3.23 6.04 6.51
CA MET A 71 -3.01 5.30 5.27
C MET A 71 -3.40 6.11 4.04
N THR A 72 -4.54 6.80 4.10
CA THR A 72 -4.99 7.70 3.04
C THR A 72 -3.97 8.80 2.75
N GLY A 73 -3.52 9.52 3.79
CA GLY A 73 -2.52 10.58 3.64
C GLY A 73 -1.16 10.05 3.17
N ASN A 74 -0.74 8.88 3.65
CA ASN A 74 0.50 8.22 3.24
C ASN A 74 0.50 7.92 1.73
N LEU A 75 -0.52 7.22 1.24
CA LEU A 75 -0.65 6.83 -0.16
C LEU A 75 -0.85 8.04 -1.08
N SER A 76 -1.69 9.00 -0.66
CA SER A 76 -1.92 10.23 -1.43
C SER A 76 -0.66 11.07 -1.58
N TYR A 77 0.23 11.06 -0.59
CA TYR A 77 1.49 11.80 -0.68
C TYR A 77 2.55 11.02 -1.45
N TYR A 78 2.92 9.82 -0.98
CA TYR A 78 4.08 9.12 -1.55
C TYR A 78 3.85 8.62 -2.98
N ILE A 79 2.62 8.23 -3.30
CA ILE A 79 2.28 7.79 -4.64
C ILE A 79 1.53 8.90 -5.40
N GLY A 80 0.52 9.49 -4.79
CA GLY A 80 -0.27 10.53 -5.44
C GLY A 80 0.56 11.76 -5.80
N ALA A 81 1.13 12.45 -4.83
CA ALA A 81 1.90 13.67 -5.09
C ALA A 81 3.26 13.37 -5.74
N CYS A 82 4.02 12.39 -5.20
CA CYS A 82 5.41 12.20 -5.62
C CYS A 82 5.59 11.36 -6.90
N VAL A 83 4.59 10.57 -7.33
CA VAL A 83 4.66 9.76 -8.55
C VAL A 83 3.64 10.21 -9.59
N ALA A 84 2.38 10.44 -9.17
CA ALA A 84 1.27 10.78 -10.06
C ALA A 84 1.03 12.29 -10.22
N ASP A 85 1.80 13.14 -9.52
CA ASP A 85 1.72 14.62 -9.59
C ASP A 85 0.31 15.17 -9.32
N THR A 86 -0.36 14.61 -8.30
CA THR A 86 -1.74 15.02 -7.96
C THR A 86 -1.83 16.38 -7.26
N GLY A 87 -0.71 16.97 -6.86
CA GLY A 87 -0.67 18.20 -6.09
C GLY A 87 -1.11 18.04 -4.62
N TYR A 88 -1.28 16.80 -4.11
CA TYR A 88 -1.68 16.57 -2.73
C TYR A 88 -0.63 17.09 -1.74
N VAL A 89 -1.08 17.91 -0.80
CA VAL A 89 -0.26 18.43 0.31
C VAL A 89 -0.63 17.65 1.58
N ARG A 90 0.36 16.99 2.19
CA ARG A 90 0.16 16.16 3.36
C ARG A 90 0.22 16.96 4.66
N ASP A 91 -0.81 16.84 5.48
CA ASP A 91 -0.79 17.25 6.89
C ASP A 91 -0.75 15.98 7.77
N ARG A 92 0.46 15.48 8.04
CA ARG A 92 0.66 14.23 8.78
C ARG A 92 0.18 14.32 10.22
N ASP A 93 0.35 15.44 10.87
CA ASP A 93 -0.01 15.59 12.28
C ASP A 93 -1.53 15.54 12.45
N ARG A 94 -2.27 16.12 11.50
CA ARG A 94 -3.73 16.06 11.46
C ARG A 94 -4.26 14.63 11.32
N GLU A 95 -3.54 13.73 10.66
CA GLU A 95 -3.94 12.33 10.51
C GLU A 95 -4.18 11.64 11.88
N PHE A 96 -3.53 12.12 12.97
CA PHE A 96 -3.59 11.55 14.32
C PHE A 96 -4.26 12.47 15.35
N THR A 97 -4.45 13.74 15.03
CA THR A 97 -4.96 14.77 15.96
C THR A 97 -6.25 15.40 15.50
N GLU A 98 -6.91 14.84 14.46
CA GLU A 98 -8.17 15.39 13.92
C GLU A 98 -9.23 15.52 15.03
N LYS A 99 -9.68 16.76 15.26
CA LYS A 99 -10.66 17.10 16.30
C LYS A 99 -12.11 17.02 15.79
N HIS A 100 -12.30 17.12 14.49
CA HIS A 100 -13.59 17.07 13.82
C HIS A 100 -13.57 15.95 12.77
N PRO A 101 -13.47 14.68 13.22
CA PRO A 101 -13.27 13.57 12.32
C PRO A 101 -14.49 13.41 11.37
N PRO A 102 -14.26 13.03 10.11
CA PRO A 102 -15.34 12.70 9.20
C PRO A 102 -16.10 11.47 9.68
N THR A 103 -17.27 11.19 9.09
CA THR A 103 -17.93 9.92 9.35
C THR A 103 -17.08 8.75 8.87
N LYS A 104 -17.30 7.55 9.45
CA LYS A 104 -16.64 6.32 9.01
C LYS A 104 -16.77 6.13 7.50
N GLU A 105 -17.96 6.32 6.96
CA GLU A 105 -18.25 6.18 5.54
C GLU A 105 -17.47 7.18 4.68
N ALA A 106 -17.34 8.42 5.14
CA ALA A 106 -16.56 9.44 4.43
C ALA A 106 -15.05 9.14 4.47
N ALA A 107 -14.53 8.66 5.61
CA ALA A 107 -13.13 8.26 5.74
C ALA A 107 -12.80 7.05 4.84
N LEU A 108 -13.68 6.04 4.82
CA LEU A 108 -13.52 4.86 3.97
C LEU A 108 -13.58 5.23 2.48
N ARG A 109 -14.53 6.08 2.08
CA ARG A 109 -14.62 6.56 0.70
C ARG A 109 -13.34 7.30 0.26
N ALA A 110 -12.76 8.14 1.12
CA ALA A 110 -11.51 8.82 0.82
C ALA A 110 -10.36 7.83 0.64
N PHE A 111 -10.32 6.78 1.46
CA PHE A 111 -9.35 5.69 1.33
C PHE A 111 -9.54 4.93 0.01
N ASP A 112 -10.77 4.57 -0.36
CA ASP A 112 -11.09 3.85 -1.60
C ASP A 112 -10.66 4.64 -2.83
N LEU A 113 -10.98 5.93 -2.90
CA LEU A 113 -10.52 6.82 -3.98
C LEU A 113 -9.00 6.90 -4.06
N THR A 114 -8.32 6.83 -2.91
CA THR A 114 -6.86 6.79 -2.87
C THR A 114 -6.32 5.47 -3.40
N ILE A 115 -6.94 4.35 -3.08
CA ILE A 115 -6.57 3.03 -3.65
C ILE A 115 -6.80 3.02 -5.16
N GLU A 116 -7.93 3.53 -5.65
CA GLU A 116 -8.21 3.67 -7.09
C GLU A 116 -7.12 4.49 -7.81
N MET A 117 -6.71 5.62 -7.22
CA MET A 117 -5.62 6.44 -7.72
C MET A 117 -4.30 5.67 -7.78
N VAL A 118 -3.95 4.93 -6.71
CA VAL A 118 -2.74 4.11 -6.65
C VAL A 118 -2.75 3.03 -7.72
N VAL A 119 -3.85 2.29 -7.86
CA VAL A 119 -4.01 1.23 -8.87
C VAL A 119 -3.91 1.81 -10.28
N ALA A 120 -4.58 2.95 -10.54
CA ALA A 120 -4.47 3.64 -11.82
C ALA A 120 -3.04 4.10 -12.13
N THR A 121 -2.30 4.56 -11.09
CA THR A 121 -0.90 4.97 -11.23
C THR A 121 0.00 3.78 -11.53
N ILE A 122 -0.19 2.64 -10.86
CA ILE A 122 0.52 1.39 -11.14
C ILE A 122 0.31 0.95 -12.59
N ARG A 123 -0.93 0.91 -13.06
CA ARG A 123 -1.28 0.47 -14.42
C ARG A 123 -0.71 1.37 -15.54
N LYS A 124 -0.33 2.61 -15.20
CA LYS A 124 0.34 3.53 -16.13
C LYS A 124 1.85 3.34 -16.20
N GLN A 125 2.47 2.61 -15.26
CA GLN A 125 3.92 2.41 -15.29
C GLN A 125 4.31 1.44 -16.40
N ASN A 126 5.30 1.82 -17.19
CA ASN A 126 5.99 0.92 -18.10
C ASN A 126 7.28 0.39 -17.45
N ALA A 127 8.01 -0.49 -18.14
CA ALA A 127 9.21 -1.12 -17.59
C ALA A 127 10.32 -0.11 -17.22
N GLU A 128 10.42 1.02 -17.92
CA GLU A 128 11.38 2.08 -17.62
C GLU A 128 10.93 2.91 -16.41
N ASP A 129 9.62 3.15 -16.28
CA ASP A 129 9.06 3.96 -15.20
C ASP A 129 9.36 3.38 -13.82
N TRP A 130 9.38 2.06 -13.66
CA TRP A 130 9.68 1.42 -12.38
C TRP A 130 11.03 1.80 -11.81
N GLY A 131 12.05 1.93 -12.69
CA GLY A 131 13.41 2.29 -12.31
C GLY A 131 13.66 3.79 -12.18
N LYS A 132 12.68 4.66 -12.46
CA LYS A 132 12.86 6.12 -12.29
C LYS A 132 13.20 6.46 -10.85
N ALA A 133 14.19 7.32 -10.69
CA ALA A 133 14.63 7.78 -9.38
C ALA A 133 13.47 8.34 -8.56
N TYR A 134 13.44 7.98 -7.29
CA TYR A 134 12.45 8.43 -6.32
C TYR A 134 13.16 9.02 -5.11
N SER A 135 12.60 10.10 -4.57
CA SER A 135 13.04 10.70 -3.32
C SER A 135 11.86 11.38 -2.64
N ALA A 136 11.65 11.09 -1.38
CA ALA A 136 10.66 11.77 -0.56
C ALA A 136 11.14 11.88 0.88
N GLU A 137 10.70 12.92 1.58
CA GLU A 137 10.96 13.08 3.01
C GLU A 137 10.43 11.86 3.78
N ARG A 138 11.20 11.36 4.72
CA ARG A 138 10.89 10.20 5.59
C ARG A 138 10.83 8.83 4.90
N GLU A 139 11.18 8.75 3.62
CA GLU A 139 11.34 7.49 2.88
C GLU A 139 12.71 7.42 2.18
N PRO A 140 13.83 7.66 2.90
CA PRO A 140 15.16 7.71 2.30
C PRO A 140 15.63 6.36 1.73
N GLU A 141 14.98 5.27 2.11
CA GLU A 141 15.29 3.93 1.66
C GLU A 141 14.72 3.60 0.27
N ALA A 142 13.62 4.27 -0.13
CA ALA A 142 13.06 4.11 -1.46
C ALA A 142 13.88 4.92 -2.47
N LYS A 143 14.56 4.26 -3.40
CA LYS A 143 15.44 4.88 -4.40
C LYS A 143 14.80 4.99 -5.77
N ASP A 144 13.79 4.19 -6.05
CA ASP A 144 13.07 4.15 -7.30
C ASP A 144 11.56 4.00 -7.07
N ARG A 145 10.79 4.12 -8.17
CA ARG A 145 9.33 4.04 -8.11
C ARG A 145 8.83 2.66 -7.70
N PHE A 146 9.47 1.58 -8.11
CA PHE A 146 9.05 0.24 -7.69
C PHE A 146 9.17 0.07 -6.19
N GLN A 147 10.28 0.51 -5.62
CA GLN A 147 10.51 0.42 -4.17
C GLN A 147 9.47 1.19 -3.36
N ILE A 148 9.08 2.40 -3.78
CA ILE A 148 8.06 3.13 -3.01
C ILE A 148 6.68 2.45 -3.09
N PHE A 149 6.28 1.88 -4.23
CA PHE A 149 5.04 1.12 -4.31
C PHE A 149 5.06 -0.08 -3.35
N VAL A 150 6.15 -0.86 -3.32
CA VAL A 150 6.29 -2.02 -2.42
C VAL A 150 6.26 -1.58 -0.94
N ARG A 151 6.99 -0.51 -0.60
CA ARG A 151 7.01 0.01 0.79
C ARG A 151 5.66 0.51 1.24
N CYS A 152 4.96 1.27 0.42
CA CYS A 152 3.62 1.75 0.74
C CYS A 152 2.60 0.61 0.87
N ALA A 153 2.70 -0.43 0.05
CA ALA A 153 1.88 -1.63 0.18
C ALA A 153 2.12 -2.36 1.51
N GLY A 154 3.39 -2.59 1.86
CA GLY A 154 3.78 -3.18 3.15
C GLY A 154 3.34 -2.35 4.35
N HIS A 155 3.50 -1.02 4.28
CA HIS A 155 3.06 -0.09 5.31
C HIS A 155 1.52 -0.12 5.50
N ALA A 156 0.76 -0.09 4.42
CA ALA A 156 -0.70 -0.18 4.49
C ALA A 156 -1.15 -1.51 5.10
N TYR A 157 -0.53 -2.64 4.70
CA TYR A 157 -0.86 -3.95 5.28
C TYR A 157 -0.45 -4.09 6.74
N HIS A 158 0.66 -3.46 7.16
CA HIS A 158 1.04 -3.35 8.58
C HIS A 158 -0.09 -2.71 9.40
N HIS A 159 -0.69 -1.61 8.92
CA HIS A 159 -1.81 -0.96 9.59
C HIS A 159 -3.10 -1.78 9.54
N VAL A 160 -3.35 -2.55 8.48
CA VAL A 160 -4.46 -3.52 8.46
C VAL A 160 -4.29 -4.55 9.60
N GLY A 161 -3.07 -5.02 9.85
CA GLY A 161 -2.79 -5.90 11.00
C GLY A 161 -3.17 -5.26 12.34
N GLN A 162 -2.85 -3.98 12.55
CA GLN A 162 -3.27 -3.22 13.74
C GLN A 162 -4.79 -3.09 13.81
N ILE A 163 -5.46 -2.77 12.70
CA ILE A 163 -6.91 -2.67 12.60
C ILE A 163 -7.60 -3.97 12.99
N VAL A 164 -7.05 -5.13 12.59
CA VAL A 164 -7.59 -6.45 12.98
C VAL A 164 -7.63 -6.61 14.50
N TYR A 165 -6.55 -6.25 15.20
CA TYR A 165 -6.51 -6.33 16.66
C TYR A 165 -7.48 -5.34 17.33
N LEU A 166 -7.49 -4.09 16.86
CA LEU A 166 -8.38 -3.05 17.38
C LEU A 166 -9.85 -3.40 17.16
N SER A 167 -10.22 -3.92 15.98
CA SER A 167 -11.59 -4.33 15.66
C SER A 167 -12.08 -5.45 16.59
N ARG A 168 -11.23 -6.43 16.88
CA ARG A 168 -11.55 -7.51 17.81
C ARG A 168 -11.75 -7.01 19.25
N GLU A 169 -10.94 -6.05 19.68
CA GLU A 169 -11.07 -5.45 21.01
C GLU A 169 -12.37 -4.63 21.10
N LEU A 170 -12.65 -3.82 20.11
CA LEU A 170 -13.84 -2.98 20.06
C LEU A 170 -15.16 -3.77 19.92
N ALA A 171 -15.10 -4.97 19.38
CA ALA A 171 -16.27 -5.85 19.28
C ALA A 171 -16.62 -6.56 20.63
N ARG A 172 -15.72 -6.54 21.62
CA ARG A 172 -15.96 -7.13 22.97
C ARG A 172 -16.65 -6.16 23.93
N THR A 173 -16.65 -4.91 23.61
CA THR A 173 -17.16 -3.80 24.42
C THR A 173 -18.35 -3.14 23.74
#